data_9ba354ff51b7c6f3d92b6c6d02b9a2ab
#
_entry.id   9ba354ff51b7c6f3d92b6c6d02b9a2ab
#
_cell.length_a   1.000
_cell.length_b   1.000
_cell.length_c   1.000
_cell.angle_alpha   90.00
_cell.angle_beta   90.00
_cell.angle_gamma   90.00
#
_symmetry.space_group_name_H-M   'P 1'
#
loop_
_entity.id
_entity.type
_entity.pdbx_description
1 polymer ?
#
loop_
_entity_poly.entity_id
_entity_poly.type
_entity_poly.pdbx_seq_one_letter_code
_entity_poly.pdbx_strand_id
1 'polypeptide(L)'
;MTLATAKGFATMLRQLPLTLLLCLSAAVSRAEDVGRFSNDWTGNGIVVEAVPDPKVSGVTCHLVHFDRGVIDRLTKGNWFENPSNSSISCQQTGPIVIGKIATGTKGEEVFSERMSLFFKSIAVRRIYDKTTDTLVYVAYSRQVKDASAKMSLSTIALFNANPTWSAGKP
;
A
#
# COMPACT_ATOMS: atom_id res chain seq x y z
N MET A 1 31.20 27.11 77.47
CA MET A 1 30.75 28.07 76.46
C MET A 1 31.32 27.62 75.14
N THR A 2 30.58 26.85 74.40
CA THR A 2 31.06 26.31 73.12
C THR A 2 29.92 26.31 72.11
N LEU A 3 30.09 27.09 71.06
CA LEU A 3 29.13 27.19 69.95
C LEU A 3 29.17 25.92 69.12
N ALA A 4 28.04 25.33 68.83
CA ALA A 4 27.85 24.25 67.88
C ALA A 4 27.51 24.80 66.49
N THR A 5 28.30 24.45 65.51
CA THR A 5 28.11 24.81 64.09
C THR A 5 27.23 23.79 63.40
N ALA A 6 26.10 24.24 62.83
CA ALA A 6 25.20 23.43 62.03
C ALA A 6 25.76 23.31 60.61
N LYS A 7 26.01 22.08 60.12
CA LYS A 7 26.35 21.78 58.74
C LYS A 7 25.05 21.62 57.93
N GLY A 8 24.90 22.46 56.89
CA GLY A 8 23.82 22.37 55.92
C GLY A 8 23.96 21.16 55.00
N PHE A 9 22.86 20.43 54.87
CA PHE A 9 22.70 19.31 53.98
C PHE A 9 22.24 19.86 52.61
N ALA A 10 23.15 19.91 51.65
CA ALA A 10 22.82 20.27 50.27
C ALA A 10 22.19 19.07 49.56
N THR A 11 20.89 19.17 49.27
CA THR A 11 20.13 18.18 48.48
C THR A 11 20.51 18.37 47.01
N MET A 12 21.28 17.46 46.45
CA MET A 12 21.57 17.35 45.03
C MET A 12 20.33 16.82 44.32
N LEU A 13 19.58 17.71 43.70
CA LEU A 13 18.47 17.37 42.83
C LEU A 13 19.07 16.86 41.48
N ARG A 14 19.09 15.56 41.33
CA ARG A 14 19.60 14.87 40.15
C ARG A 14 18.56 15.04 39.03
N GLN A 15 18.80 15.96 38.11
CA GLN A 15 18.00 16.15 36.91
C GLN A 15 18.18 14.93 35.99
N LEU A 16 17.14 14.08 35.90
CA LEU A 16 17.07 13.06 34.84
C LEU A 16 16.78 13.76 33.51
N PRO A 17 17.57 13.54 32.46
CA PRO A 17 17.19 13.97 31.11
C PRO A 17 15.99 13.13 30.65
N LEU A 18 14.86 13.79 30.43
CA LEU A 18 13.69 13.23 29.77
C LEU A 18 14.04 13.03 28.30
N THR A 19 14.57 11.87 27.96
CA THR A 19 14.78 11.45 26.57
C THR A 19 13.43 11.28 25.93
N LEU A 20 13.03 12.28 25.13
CA LEU A 20 11.85 12.23 24.26
C LEU A 20 12.07 11.14 23.20
N LEU A 21 11.53 9.95 23.46
CA LEU A 21 11.54 8.82 22.54
C LEU A 21 10.58 9.17 21.38
N LEU A 22 11.16 9.73 20.31
CA LEU A 22 10.43 10.02 19.06
C LEU A 22 10.11 8.68 18.41
N CYS A 23 8.93 8.12 18.72
CA CYS A 23 8.41 6.96 18.01
C CYS A 23 8.15 7.35 16.56
N LEU A 24 9.07 7.01 15.66
CA LEU A 24 8.87 7.03 14.22
C LEU A 24 7.84 5.94 13.90
N SER A 25 6.55 6.29 13.96
CA SER A 25 5.47 5.43 13.47
C SER A 25 5.62 5.33 11.95
N ALA A 26 6.16 4.20 11.47
CA ALA A 26 6.07 3.86 10.06
C ALA A 26 4.58 3.77 9.70
N ALA A 27 4.09 4.74 8.94
CA ALA A 27 2.73 4.72 8.42
C ALA A 27 2.59 3.49 7.53
N VAL A 28 1.84 2.49 7.99
CA VAL A 28 1.47 1.34 7.16
C VAL A 28 0.49 1.87 6.12
N SER A 29 0.92 1.88 4.86
CA SER A 29 0.07 2.22 3.73
C SER A 29 -1.08 1.22 3.66
N ARG A 30 -2.31 1.70 3.87
CA ARG A 30 -3.54 0.91 3.78
C ARG A 30 -4.31 1.31 2.53
N ALA A 31 -5.06 0.35 1.99
CA ALA A 31 -6.08 0.65 1.00
C ALA A 31 -7.20 1.45 1.66
N GLU A 32 -7.71 2.44 0.96
CA GLU A 32 -8.82 3.29 1.37
C GLU A 32 -9.99 3.09 0.41
N ASP A 33 -11.18 2.81 0.95
CA ASP A 33 -12.40 2.75 0.15
C ASP A 33 -12.74 4.17 -0.32
N VAL A 34 -12.59 4.43 -1.62
CA VAL A 34 -12.97 5.72 -2.25
C VAL A 34 -14.37 5.71 -2.82
N GLY A 35 -14.93 4.52 -3.05
CA GLY A 35 -16.29 4.40 -3.54
C GLY A 35 -16.82 2.98 -3.46
N ARG A 36 -18.13 2.88 -3.16
CA ARG A 36 -18.87 1.63 -3.12
C ARG A 36 -20.27 1.87 -3.61
N PHE A 37 -20.74 1.05 -4.52
CA PHE A 37 -22.13 1.14 -5.01
C PHE A 37 -22.69 -0.24 -5.33
N SER A 38 -24.02 -0.37 -5.23
CA SER A 38 -24.73 -1.61 -5.54
C SER A 38 -24.76 -1.86 -7.04
N ASN A 39 -24.47 -3.10 -7.46
CA ASN A 39 -24.54 -3.52 -8.86
C ASN A 39 -25.86 -4.21 -9.19
N ASP A 40 -26.49 -4.86 -8.21
CA ASP A 40 -27.75 -5.56 -8.36
C ASP A 40 -28.58 -5.62 -7.06
N TRP A 41 -29.78 -6.18 -7.15
CA TRP A 41 -30.72 -6.32 -6.02
C TRP A 41 -30.35 -7.48 -5.07
N THR A 42 -29.40 -8.35 -5.44
CA THR A 42 -28.94 -9.47 -4.61
C THR A 42 -27.84 -9.08 -3.62
N GLY A 43 -27.51 -7.79 -3.58
CA GLY A 43 -26.51 -7.23 -2.67
C GLY A 43 -25.07 -7.32 -3.17
N ASN A 44 -24.89 -7.60 -4.46
CA ASN A 44 -23.58 -7.51 -5.08
C ASN A 44 -23.23 -6.04 -5.32
N GLY A 45 -21.99 -5.69 -5.04
CA GLY A 45 -21.49 -4.32 -5.17
C GLY A 45 -20.20 -4.23 -5.96
N ILE A 46 -19.88 -3.02 -6.34
CA ILE A 46 -18.57 -2.65 -6.88
C ILE A 46 -17.87 -1.77 -5.85
N VAL A 47 -16.62 -2.08 -5.57
CA VAL A 47 -15.77 -1.34 -4.64
C VAL A 47 -14.60 -0.76 -5.39
N VAL A 48 -14.29 0.50 -5.09
CA VAL A 48 -13.12 1.21 -5.59
C VAL A 48 -12.21 1.50 -4.40
N GLU A 49 -11.01 0.94 -4.40
CA GLU A 49 -9.99 1.18 -3.38
C GLU A 49 -8.84 2.01 -3.95
N ALA A 50 -8.39 3.01 -3.19
CA ALA A 50 -7.14 3.72 -3.46
C ALA A 50 -6.01 3.08 -2.66
N VAL A 51 -4.96 2.67 -3.34
CA VAL A 51 -3.80 2.01 -2.73
C VAL A 51 -2.53 2.75 -3.14
N PRO A 52 -1.89 3.49 -2.22
CA PRO A 52 -0.62 4.13 -2.50
C PRO A 52 0.51 3.09 -2.58
N ASP A 53 1.47 3.30 -3.47
CA ASP A 53 2.63 2.43 -3.58
C ASP A 53 3.55 2.60 -2.35
N PRO A 54 3.86 1.54 -1.61
CA PRO A 54 4.64 1.65 -0.36
C PRO A 54 6.10 2.05 -0.57
N LYS A 55 6.62 1.94 -1.79
CA LYS A 55 8.02 2.28 -2.13
C LYS A 55 8.15 3.41 -3.14
N VAL A 56 7.04 3.91 -3.67
CA VAL A 56 7.02 5.01 -4.63
C VAL A 56 6.00 6.04 -4.16
N SER A 57 6.45 7.02 -3.39
CA SER A 57 5.60 8.12 -2.97
C SER A 57 5.14 8.94 -4.17
N GLY A 58 3.96 9.53 -4.08
CA GLY A 58 3.37 10.32 -5.16
C GLY A 58 2.75 9.48 -6.28
N VAL A 59 2.58 8.17 -6.07
CA VAL A 59 1.84 7.27 -6.95
C VAL A 59 0.75 6.56 -6.16
N THR A 60 -0.48 6.60 -6.66
CA THR A 60 -1.63 5.89 -6.10
C THR A 60 -2.30 5.07 -7.20
N CYS A 61 -2.61 3.83 -6.89
CA CYS A 61 -3.36 2.94 -7.77
C CYS A 61 -4.80 2.83 -7.28
N HIS A 62 -5.76 3.00 -8.18
CA HIS A 62 -7.17 2.71 -7.92
C HIS A 62 -7.47 1.32 -8.45
N LEU A 63 -7.98 0.46 -7.57
CA LEU A 63 -8.42 -0.87 -7.90
C LEU A 63 -9.94 -0.92 -7.83
N VAL A 64 -10.54 -1.47 -8.86
CA VAL A 64 -11.98 -1.73 -8.91
C VAL A 64 -12.17 -3.22 -8.87
N HIS A 65 -13.00 -3.69 -7.95
CA HIS A 65 -13.32 -5.10 -7.83
C HIS A 65 -14.79 -5.33 -7.44
N PHE A 66 -15.24 -6.55 -7.67
CA PHE A 66 -16.59 -6.96 -7.37
C PHE A 66 -16.66 -7.50 -5.93
N ASP A 67 -17.60 -6.99 -5.13
CA ASP A 67 -17.90 -7.49 -3.79
C ASP A 67 -19.24 -8.23 -3.82
N ARG A 68 -19.20 -9.53 -3.54
CA ARG A 68 -20.39 -10.36 -3.57
C ARG A 68 -21.18 -10.29 -2.28
N GLY A 69 -22.48 -10.07 -2.42
CA GLY A 69 -23.42 -10.13 -1.31
C GLY A 69 -23.47 -11.53 -0.64
N VAL A 70 -23.84 -11.55 0.63
CA VAL A 70 -23.96 -12.78 1.41
C VAL A 70 -24.99 -13.73 0.78
N ILE A 71 -26.07 -13.21 0.20
CA ILE A 71 -27.13 -13.99 -0.46
C ILE A 71 -26.58 -14.71 -1.68
N ASP A 72 -25.80 -14.03 -2.52
CA ASP A 72 -25.18 -14.61 -3.72
C ASP A 72 -24.18 -15.71 -3.37
N ARG A 73 -23.41 -15.52 -2.28
CA ARG A 73 -22.47 -16.53 -1.76
C ARG A 73 -23.17 -17.78 -1.27
N LEU A 74 -24.29 -17.63 -0.54
CA LEU A 74 -25.09 -18.73 -0.03
C LEU A 74 -25.80 -19.53 -1.12
N THR A 75 -26.38 -18.84 -2.10
CA THR A 75 -27.18 -19.48 -3.16
C THR A 75 -26.33 -20.19 -4.20
N LYS A 76 -25.14 -19.67 -4.51
CA LYS A 76 -24.23 -20.25 -5.51
C LYS A 76 -23.15 -21.15 -4.92
N GLY A 77 -23.07 -21.30 -3.59
CA GLY A 77 -22.06 -22.11 -2.91
C GLY A 77 -20.63 -21.66 -3.12
N ASN A 78 -20.43 -20.44 -3.60
CA ASN A 78 -19.14 -19.90 -4.02
C ASN A 78 -18.67 -18.83 -3.02
N TRP A 79 -17.96 -19.25 -1.98
CA TRP A 79 -17.50 -18.40 -0.89
C TRP A 79 -16.32 -17.47 -1.29
N PHE A 80 -15.65 -17.79 -2.40
CA PHE A 80 -14.51 -17.03 -2.88
C PHE A 80 -14.90 -16.21 -4.11
N GLU A 81 -14.50 -14.96 -4.12
CA GLU A 81 -14.70 -14.10 -5.27
C GLU A 81 -13.92 -14.61 -6.48
N ASN A 82 -14.51 -14.43 -7.67
CA ASN A 82 -13.77 -14.68 -8.89
C ASN A 82 -12.80 -13.48 -9.12
N PRO A 83 -11.49 -13.67 -8.94
CA PRO A 83 -10.51 -12.60 -9.05
C PRO A 83 -10.40 -12.00 -10.46
N SER A 84 -11.07 -12.60 -11.43
CA SER A 84 -11.03 -12.14 -12.82
C SER A 84 -11.84 -10.87 -13.12
N ASN A 85 -12.57 -10.33 -12.13
CA ASN A 85 -13.40 -9.14 -12.29
C ASN A 85 -12.78 -7.93 -11.56
N SER A 86 -11.52 -7.65 -11.85
CA SER A 86 -10.82 -6.49 -11.28
C SER A 86 -10.10 -5.71 -12.35
N SER A 87 -9.92 -4.44 -12.13
CA SER A 87 -9.09 -3.56 -12.95
C SER A 87 -8.20 -2.68 -12.08
N ILE A 88 -7.11 -2.19 -12.65
CA ILE A 88 -6.18 -1.27 -12.00
C ILE A 88 -5.95 -0.05 -12.87
N SER A 89 -5.91 1.12 -12.23
CA SER A 89 -5.48 2.38 -12.82
C SER A 89 -4.57 3.09 -11.83
N CYS A 90 -3.30 3.31 -12.18
CA CYS A 90 -2.35 4.02 -11.35
C CYS A 90 -2.11 5.41 -11.94
N GLN A 91 -1.95 6.39 -11.07
CA GLN A 91 -1.70 7.77 -11.48
C GLN A 91 -0.72 8.46 -10.53
N GLN A 92 -0.08 9.50 -11.03
CA GLN A 92 0.69 10.40 -10.19
C GLN A 92 -0.27 11.24 -9.35
N THR A 93 -0.07 11.23 -8.03
CA THR A 93 -0.87 11.98 -7.05
C THR A 93 -0.05 13.00 -6.27
N GLY A 94 1.25 13.10 -6.58
CA GLY A 94 2.17 14.05 -5.94
C GLY A 94 3.58 13.98 -6.55
N PRO A 95 4.56 14.67 -5.96
CA PRO A 95 5.95 14.52 -6.34
C PRO A 95 6.40 13.06 -6.19
N ILE A 96 7.02 12.50 -7.23
CA ILE A 96 7.44 11.10 -7.21
C ILE A 96 8.79 10.95 -6.50
N VAL A 97 8.79 10.15 -5.41
CA VAL A 97 10.02 9.74 -4.73
C VAL A 97 10.10 8.21 -4.76
N ILE A 98 11.13 7.69 -5.42
CA ILE A 98 11.33 6.26 -5.62
C ILE A 98 12.35 5.74 -4.61
N GLY A 99 11.91 4.82 -3.76
CA GLY A 99 12.73 4.11 -2.79
C GLY A 99 13.53 2.97 -3.45
N LYS A 100 13.98 2.03 -2.62
CA LYS A 100 14.66 0.84 -3.11
C LYS A 100 13.66 -0.13 -3.74
N ILE A 101 13.51 -0.08 -5.06
CA ILE A 101 12.64 -0.96 -5.83
C ILE A 101 13.44 -2.06 -6.55
N ALA A 102 12.76 -3.16 -6.91
CA ALA A 102 13.35 -4.16 -7.81
C ALA A 102 13.40 -3.63 -9.24
N THR A 103 14.56 -3.76 -9.88
CA THR A 103 14.83 -3.24 -11.24
C THR A 103 15.06 -4.32 -12.28
N GLY A 104 14.96 -5.59 -11.87
CA GLY A 104 15.01 -6.73 -12.79
C GLY A 104 13.65 -6.94 -13.48
N THR A 105 13.66 -7.70 -14.57
CA THR A 105 12.48 -7.97 -15.42
C THR A 105 11.33 -8.67 -14.68
N LYS A 106 11.61 -9.34 -13.56
CA LYS A 106 10.58 -9.97 -12.73
C LYS A 106 9.79 -8.95 -11.90
N GLY A 107 10.34 -7.73 -11.68
CA GLY A 107 9.75 -6.74 -10.79
C GLY A 107 9.54 -7.25 -9.37
N GLU A 108 8.64 -6.63 -8.63
CA GLU A 108 8.26 -7.03 -7.28
C GLU A 108 6.75 -6.91 -7.04
N GLU A 109 6.21 -7.76 -6.18
CA GLU A 109 4.84 -7.63 -5.72
C GLU A 109 4.76 -6.46 -4.73
N VAL A 110 3.81 -5.55 -4.94
CA VAL A 110 3.76 -4.28 -4.20
C VAL A 110 2.60 -4.17 -3.23
N PHE A 111 1.50 -4.85 -3.47
CA PHE A 111 0.34 -4.83 -2.59
C PHE A 111 0.10 -6.21 -1.97
N SER A 112 -0.34 -6.22 -0.73
CA SER A 112 -0.50 -7.45 0.06
C SER A 112 -1.84 -7.48 0.79
N GLU A 113 -2.20 -8.66 1.31
CA GLU A 113 -3.41 -8.88 2.11
C GLU A 113 -3.51 -7.97 3.35
N ARG A 114 -2.38 -7.46 3.85
CA ARG A 114 -2.37 -6.51 4.97
C ARG A 114 -2.95 -5.15 4.59
N MET A 115 -2.95 -4.81 3.31
CA MET A 115 -3.47 -3.55 2.79
C MET A 115 -4.98 -3.66 2.49
N SER A 116 -5.42 -4.78 1.91
CA SER A 116 -6.83 -5.12 1.67
C SER A 116 -7.00 -6.63 1.52
N LEU A 117 -8.16 -7.15 1.97
CA LEU A 117 -8.51 -8.56 1.81
C LEU A 117 -8.63 -8.99 0.35
N PHE A 118 -8.89 -8.06 -0.55
CA PHE A 118 -8.90 -8.27 -1.99
C PHE A 118 -7.59 -8.90 -2.50
N PHE A 119 -6.44 -8.55 -1.93
CA PHE A 119 -5.13 -9.09 -2.33
C PHE A 119 -4.89 -10.56 -1.95
N LYS A 120 -5.86 -11.26 -1.32
CA LYS A 120 -5.82 -12.73 -1.19
C LYS A 120 -5.92 -13.42 -2.55
N SER A 121 -6.70 -12.86 -3.44
CA SER A 121 -7.01 -13.45 -4.75
C SER A 121 -6.28 -12.78 -5.92
N ILE A 122 -5.90 -11.52 -5.75
CA ILE A 122 -5.21 -10.69 -6.75
C ILE A 122 -3.82 -10.34 -6.27
N ALA A 123 -2.86 -10.37 -7.18
CA ALA A 123 -1.53 -9.81 -6.98
C ALA A 123 -1.35 -8.58 -7.87
N VAL A 124 -0.62 -7.60 -7.38
CA VAL A 124 -0.15 -6.47 -8.20
C VAL A 124 1.36 -6.46 -8.18
N ARG A 125 1.94 -6.52 -9.36
CA ARG A 125 3.40 -6.50 -9.56
C ARG A 125 3.81 -5.20 -10.22
N ARG A 126 4.82 -4.54 -9.65
CA ARG A 126 5.47 -3.39 -10.27
C ARG A 126 6.72 -3.85 -10.98
N ILE A 127 6.89 -3.42 -12.23
CA ILE A 127 8.08 -3.63 -13.06
C ILE A 127 8.59 -2.24 -13.44
N TYR A 128 9.90 -2.02 -13.36
CA TYR A 128 10.52 -0.83 -13.89
C TYR A 128 11.07 -1.10 -15.29
N ASP A 129 10.44 -0.50 -16.29
CA ASP A 129 10.95 -0.50 -17.66
C ASP A 129 12.01 0.60 -17.80
N LYS A 130 13.29 0.18 -17.84
CA LYS A 130 14.42 1.08 -17.96
C LYS A 130 14.49 1.76 -19.33
N THR A 131 13.96 1.11 -20.38
CA THR A 131 14.06 1.61 -21.75
C THR A 131 13.18 2.83 -21.96
N THR A 132 11.97 2.81 -21.37
CA THR A 132 11.00 3.88 -21.52
C THR A 132 10.89 4.76 -20.24
N ASP A 133 11.72 4.49 -19.23
CA ASP A 133 11.66 5.15 -17.92
C ASP A 133 10.23 5.16 -17.34
N THR A 134 9.65 3.96 -17.21
CA THR A 134 8.23 3.79 -16.89
C THR A 134 8.05 2.75 -15.77
N LEU A 135 7.20 3.05 -14.79
CA LEU A 135 6.70 2.07 -13.83
C LEU A 135 5.47 1.39 -14.43
N VAL A 136 5.49 0.07 -14.51
CA VAL A 136 4.42 -0.76 -15.02
C VAL A 136 3.81 -1.54 -13.87
N TYR A 137 2.51 -1.38 -13.64
CA TYR A 137 1.75 -2.10 -12.61
C TYR A 137 0.85 -3.12 -13.30
N VAL A 138 1.01 -4.39 -12.95
CA VAL A 138 0.22 -5.50 -13.51
C VAL A 138 -0.58 -6.13 -12.38
N ALA A 139 -1.90 -6.03 -12.45
CA ALA A 139 -2.81 -6.79 -11.60
C ALA A 139 -3.17 -8.10 -12.28
N TYR A 140 -3.06 -9.21 -11.55
CA TYR A 140 -3.34 -10.55 -12.07
C TYR A 140 -3.89 -11.47 -10.99
N SER A 141 -4.66 -12.48 -11.41
CA SER A 141 -5.17 -13.49 -10.50
C SER A 141 -4.06 -14.40 -9.97
N ARG A 142 -4.06 -14.66 -8.66
CA ARG A 142 -3.19 -15.68 -8.05
C ARG A 142 -3.63 -17.10 -8.37
N GLN A 143 -4.90 -17.28 -8.74
CA GLN A 143 -5.48 -18.57 -9.08
C GLN A 143 -6.05 -18.51 -10.50
N VAL A 144 -5.60 -19.41 -11.35
CA VAL A 144 -6.19 -19.61 -12.66
C VAL A 144 -7.30 -20.64 -12.52
N LYS A 145 -8.57 -20.21 -12.62
CA LYS A 145 -9.72 -21.10 -12.74
C LYS A 145 -10.27 -21.01 -14.16
N ASP A 146 -10.61 -22.15 -14.71
CA ASP A 146 -11.28 -22.26 -16.02
C ASP A 146 -10.51 -21.61 -17.18
N ALA A 147 -9.18 -21.71 -17.18
CA ALA A 147 -8.27 -21.20 -18.22
C ALA A 147 -8.40 -19.69 -18.54
N SER A 148 -9.04 -18.90 -17.67
CA SER A 148 -9.24 -17.47 -17.86
C SER A 148 -8.43 -16.66 -16.83
N ALA A 149 -7.16 -16.40 -17.14
CA ALA A 149 -6.35 -15.44 -16.40
C ALA A 149 -6.64 -14.03 -16.91
N LYS A 150 -7.51 -13.30 -16.26
CA LYS A 150 -7.70 -11.87 -16.56
C LYS A 150 -6.60 -11.06 -15.87
N MET A 151 -6.02 -10.17 -16.64
CA MET A 151 -4.97 -9.26 -16.22
C MET A 151 -5.36 -7.84 -16.60
N SER A 152 -4.93 -6.88 -15.82
CA SER A 152 -5.02 -5.46 -16.16
C SER A 152 -3.68 -4.79 -15.92
N LEU A 153 -3.40 -3.76 -16.68
CA LEU A 153 -2.12 -3.06 -16.68
C LEU A 153 -2.34 -1.56 -16.57
N SER A 154 -1.49 -0.91 -15.79
CA SER A 154 -1.41 0.54 -15.71
C SER A 154 0.05 0.98 -15.71
N THR A 155 0.34 2.16 -16.23
CA THR A 155 1.71 2.67 -16.36
C THR A 155 1.83 4.09 -15.83
N ILE A 156 2.99 4.39 -15.24
CA ILE A 156 3.39 5.74 -14.82
C ILE A 156 4.69 6.11 -15.55
N ALA A 157 4.61 7.04 -16.47
CA ALA A 157 5.79 7.57 -17.16
C ALA A 157 6.60 8.45 -16.19
N LEU A 158 7.90 8.20 -16.10
CA LEU A 158 8.79 8.93 -15.19
C LEU A 158 9.56 10.05 -15.91
N PHE A 159 9.70 9.99 -17.22
CA PHE A 159 10.57 10.89 -17.97
C PHE A 159 10.20 12.39 -17.84
N ASN A 160 8.91 12.72 -17.63
CA ASN A 160 8.45 14.09 -17.40
C ASN A 160 8.11 14.39 -15.93
N ALA A 161 8.19 13.39 -15.06
CA ALA A 161 7.78 13.52 -13.67
C ALA A 161 8.91 13.99 -12.73
N ASN A 162 10.14 14.12 -13.25
CA ASN A 162 11.34 14.49 -12.48
C ASN A 162 11.44 13.73 -11.13
N PRO A 163 11.40 12.38 -11.13
CA PRO A 163 11.38 11.62 -9.91
C PRO A 163 12.68 11.74 -9.13
N THR A 164 12.57 11.80 -7.79
CA THR A 164 13.71 11.68 -6.90
C THR A 164 13.97 10.22 -6.58
N TRP A 165 15.20 9.73 -6.83
CA TRP A 165 15.60 8.37 -6.50
C TRP A 165 16.40 8.36 -5.19
N SER A 166 15.79 7.89 -4.09
CA SER A 166 16.44 7.88 -2.77
C SER A 166 17.59 6.88 -2.65
N ALA A 167 17.62 5.84 -3.50
CA ALA A 167 18.68 4.84 -3.56
C ALA A 167 19.57 4.96 -4.81
N GLY A 168 19.49 6.08 -5.54
CA GLY A 168 20.12 6.28 -6.85
C GLY A 168 19.31 5.64 -7.98
N LYS A 169 19.32 6.27 -9.17
CA LYS A 169 18.69 5.74 -10.38
C LYS A 169 19.49 4.53 -10.87
N PRO A 170 18.86 3.37 -11.15
CA PRO A 170 19.54 2.13 -11.56
C PRO A 170 20.03 2.13 -13.01
#